data_0f1dc323e1ece15bfdede0185c5440df
#
_entry.id   0f1dc323e1ece15bfdede0185c5440df
#
_cell.length_a   1.000
_cell.length_b   1.000
_cell.length_c   1.000
_cell.angle_alpha   90.00
_cell.angle_beta   90.00
_cell.angle_gamma   90.00
#
_symmetry.space_group_name_H-M   'P 1'
#
loop_
_entity.id
_entity.type
_entity.pdbx_description
1 polymer ?
#
loop_
_entity_poly.entity_id
_entity_poly.type
_entity_poly.pdbx_seq_one_letter_code
_entity_poly.pdbx_strand_id
1 'polypeptide(L)'
;TCYAYLPKNDGVYTSFMTMSDEITTPIAKETDGVRIMKGQQSASNPKFGLWSGWSDQGSLWEGIRHCNILIENIHNVVDMTEQEMNSWAAEAKFLKAYYHFLLFTYYGPIPIVDENLPISASDNEVRVKRSTVDQSVDYIVQTIDDAIIDLPVRELSSNDLGRIDQVIAKSIKSRVLLYAASPLFNGNSEMY
;
A
#
# COMPACT_ATOMS: atom_id res chain seq x y z
N THR A 1 -13.27 6.49 -0.90
CA THR A 1 -12.62 6.30 0.41
C THR A 1 -11.36 5.47 0.34
N CYS A 2 -11.28 4.37 -0.46
CA CYS A 2 -10.05 3.56 -0.57
C CYS A 2 -8.83 4.39 -0.98
N TYR A 3 -8.95 5.32 -1.90
CA TYR A 3 -7.86 6.21 -2.32
C TYR A 3 -7.36 7.18 -1.25
N ALA A 4 -8.12 7.42 -0.19
CA ALA A 4 -7.77 8.42 0.84
C ALA A 4 -6.52 8.04 1.66
N TYR A 5 -6.12 6.77 1.62
CA TYR A 5 -4.96 6.25 2.34
C TYR A 5 -3.67 6.26 1.51
N LEU A 6 -3.73 6.72 0.26
CA LEU A 6 -2.52 6.91 -0.53
C LEU A 6 -1.61 7.94 0.15
N PRO A 7 -0.31 7.65 0.31
CA PRO A 7 0.63 8.61 0.88
C PRO A 7 0.63 9.91 0.07
N LYS A 8 0.47 11.02 0.75
CA LYS A 8 0.54 12.35 0.13
C LYS A 8 2.00 12.72 -0.07
N ASN A 9 2.41 12.83 -1.32
CA ASN A 9 3.76 13.25 -1.71
C ASN A 9 3.82 14.71 -2.17
N ASP A 10 2.81 15.51 -1.81
CA ASP A 10 2.63 16.90 -2.23
C ASP A 10 3.40 17.93 -1.38
N GLY A 11 3.99 17.49 -0.27
CA GLY A 11 4.72 18.35 0.65
C GLY A 11 6.22 18.08 0.68
N VAL A 12 7.03 19.06 0.38
CA VAL A 12 8.50 18.99 0.54
C VAL A 12 8.89 18.62 1.98
N TYR A 13 8.02 18.90 2.94
CA TYR A 13 8.27 18.66 4.37
C TYR A 13 7.90 17.26 4.87
N THR A 14 7.01 16.57 4.14
CA THR A 14 6.53 15.22 4.48
C THR A 14 7.07 14.18 3.49
N SER A 15 7.82 14.63 2.50
CA SER A 15 8.31 13.81 1.42
C SER A 15 9.44 12.90 1.89
N PHE A 16 9.39 11.65 1.47
CA PHE A 16 10.49 10.69 1.57
C PHE A 16 11.79 11.18 0.90
N MET A 17 11.70 12.18 0.03
CA MET A 17 12.85 12.81 -0.63
C MET A 17 13.81 13.51 0.33
N THR A 18 13.33 13.94 1.51
CA THR A 18 14.17 14.62 2.52
C THR A 18 14.91 13.70 3.46
N MET A 19 14.85 12.38 3.23
CA MET A 19 15.50 11.37 4.08
C MET A 19 16.90 11.01 3.64
N SER A 20 17.27 11.41 2.42
CA SER A 20 18.59 11.19 1.84
C SER A 20 19.32 12.53 1.70
N ASP A 21 20.54 12.46 1.22
CA ASP A 21 21.39 13.61 0.92
C ASP A 21 21.05 14.28 -0.43
N GLU A 22 20.11 13.73 -1.20
CA GLU A 22 19.72 14.26 -2.50
C GLU A 22 18.98 15.59 -2.40
N ILE A 23 18.15 15.77 -1.36
CA ILE A 23 17.39 17.00 -1.13
C ILE A 23 17.49 17.38 0.34
N THR A 24 17.95 18.59 0.61
CA THR A 24 17.89 19.20 1.93
C THR A 24 16.90 20.35 1.96
N THR A 25 16.19 20.51 3.06
CA THR A 25 15.29 21.64 3.25
C THR A 25 16.07 22.82 3.81
N PRO A 26 15.95 24.03 3.23
CA PRO A 26 16.62 25.23 3.74
C PRO A 26 16.00 25.77 5.03
N ILE A 27 15.03 25.10 5.60
CA ILE A 27 14.23 25.59 6.71
C ILE A 27 14.76 25.05 8.03
N ALA A 28 14.89 25.94 9.00
CA ALA A 28 15.25 25.63 10.39
C ALA A 28 14.25 24.68 11.10
N LYS A 29 13.15 24.31 10.44
CA LYS A 29 12.15 23.41 10.99
C LYS A 29 12.54 21.96 10.70
N GLU A 30 12.86 21.24 11.74
CA GLU A 30 13.24 19.84 11.68
C GLU A 30 12.02 18.98 11.32
N THR A 31 12.02 18.45 10.08
CA THR A 31 10.97 17.55 9.58
C THR A 31 11.29 16.10 9.95
N ASP A 32 10.31 15.20 9.88
CA ASP A 32 10.55 13.78 10.14
C ASP A 32 11.53 13.15 9.14
N GLY A 33 11.55 13.61 7.88
CA GLY A 33 12.56 13.21 6.91
C GLY A 33 13.98 13.57 7.36
N VAL A 34 14.20 14.80 7.81
CA VAL A 34 15.50 15.24 8.34
C VAL A 34 15.90 14.46 9.60
N ARG A 35 14.94 14.13 10.48
CA ARG A 35 15.21 13.30 11.65
C ARG A 35 15.64 11.90 11.28
N ILE A 36 15.04 11.30 10.24
CA ILE A 36 15.44 9.99 9.74
C ILE A 36 16.85 10.05 9.13
N MET A 37 17.14 11.06 8.32
CA MET A 37 18.48 11.29 7.77
C MET A 37 19.54 11.41 8.88
N LYS A 38 19.18 11.99 10.03
CA LYS A 38 20.03 12.09 11.22
C LYS A 38 20.08 10.79 12.07
N GLY A 39 19.47 9.70 11.62
CA GLY A 39 19.45 8.43 12.35
C GLY A 39 18.55 8.42 13.59
N GLN A 40 17.58 9.31 13.70
CA GLN A 40 16.68 9.42 14.87
C GLN A 40 15.44 8.52 14.76
N GLN A 41 15.37 7.65 13.76
CA GLN A 41 14.33 6.63 13.62
C GLN A 41 14.62 5.46 14.56
N SER A 42 13.62 5.03 15.32
CA SER A 42 13.70 3.81 16.15
C SER A 42 12.34 3.14 16.30
N ALA A 43 12.32 1.89 16.72
CA ALA A 43 11.08 1.15 16.98
C ALA A 43 10.21 1.79 18.08
N SER A 44 10.83 2.44 19.07
CA SER A 44 10.14 3.16 20.15
C SER A 44 9.74 4.59 19.78
N ASN A 45 10.31 5.14 18.71
CA ASN A 45 10.03 6.49 18.22
C ASN A 45 9.99 6.51 16.69
N PRO A 46 8.99 5.84 16.09
CA PRO A 46 8.85 5.78 14.64
C PRO A 46 8.53 7.17 14.09
N LYS A 47 9.14 7.51 12.95
CA LYS A 47 8.91 8.78 12.25
C LYS A 47 7.91 8.62 11.10
N PHE A 48 7.55 7.40 10.75
CA PHE A 48 6.52 7.09 9.76
C PHE A 48 5.33 6.41 10.39
N GLY A 49 4.15 6.94 10.12
CA GLY A 49 2.90 6.40 10.59
C GLY A 49 2.21 5.43 9.61
N LEU A 50 2.91 4.84 8.64
CA LEU A 50 2.28 3.93 7.67
C LEU A 50 1.66 2.70 8.33
N TRP A 51 2.25 2.22 9.42
CA TRP A 51 1.73 1.09 10.20
C TRP A 51 0.60 1.48 11.14
N SER A 52 0.77 2.52 11.94
CA SER A 52 -0.15 2.92 13.02
C SER A 52 -1.02 4.13 12.69
N GLY A 53 -0.80 4.76 11.56
CA GLY A 53 -1.44 6.01 11.19
C GLY A 53 -0.72 7.26 11.73
N TRP A 54 -0.96 8.39 11.09
CA TRP A 54 -0.60 9.72 11.57
C TRP A 54 -1.84 10.45 12.05
N SER A 55 -1.65 11.57 12.72
CA SER A 55 -2.73 12.37 13.31
C SER A 55 -3.85 12.77 12.33
N ASP A 56 -3.54 12.87 11.05
CA ASP A 56 -4.46 13.27 9.98
C ASP A 56 -4.60 12.24 8.84
N GLN A 57 -3.81 11.17 8.89
CA GLN A 57 -3.88 10.05 7.94
C GLN A 57 -4.00 8.75 8.71
N GLY A 58 -4.99 7.95 8.36
CA GLY A 58 -5.13 6.59 8.87
C GLY A 58 -3.94 5.70 8.48
N SER A 59 -3.83 4.56 9.14
CA SER A 59 -2.83 3.55 8.80
C SER A 59 -3.13 2.90 7.44
N LEU A 60 -2.11 2.32 6.79
CA LEU A 60 -2.35 1.54 5.58
C LEU A 60 -3.18 0.28 5.85
N TRP A 61 -3.19 -0.23 7.07
CA TRP A 61 -4.08 -1.32 7.49
C TRP A 61 -5.55 -0.92 7.46
N GLU A 62 -5.86 0.32 7.83
CA GLU A 62 -7.23 0.87 7.66
C GLU A 62 -7.58 0.97 6.17
N GLY A 63 -6.63 1.40 5.33
CA GLY A 63 -6.80 1.41 3.88
C GLY A 63 -7.11 0.02 3.32
N ILE A 64 -6.37 -1.01 3.73
CA ILE A 64 -6.61 -2.42 3.37
C ILE A 64 -8.00 -2.87 3.83
N ARG A 65 -8.36 -2.55 5.08
CA ARG A 65 -9.69 -2.86 5.62
C ARG A 65 -10.82 -2.24 4.78
N HIS A 66 -10.68 -0.98 4.38
CA HIS A 66 -11.67 -0.32 3.54
C HIS A 66 -11.76 -0.92 2.14
N CYS A 67 -10.64 -1.36 1.57
CA CYS A 67 -10.64 -2.09 0.31
C CYS A 67 -11.39 -3.42 0.44
N ASN A 68 -11.12 -4.18 1.50
CA ASN A 68 -11.84 -5.43 1.76
C ASN A 68 -13.35 -5.21 1.95
N ILE A 69 -13.75 -4.19 2.74
CA ILE A 69 -15.18 -3.83 2.90
C ILE A 69 -15.82 -3.54 1.55
N LEU A 70 -15.16 -2.80 0.66
CA LEU A 70 -15.69 -2.51 -0.66
C LEU A 70 -15.82 -3.77 -1.50
N ILE A 71 -14.79 -4.58 -1.58
CA ILE A 71 -14.77 -5.83 -2.36
C ILE A 71 -15.87 -6.78 -1.90
N GLU A 72 -16.05 -6.95 -0.58
CA GLU A 72 -17.05 -7.83 0.02
C GLU A 72 -18.50 -7.37 -0.25
N ASN A 73 -18.73 -6.05 -0.40
CA ASN A 73 -20.08 -5.50 -0.42
C ASN A 73 -20.48 -4.84 -1.75
N ILE A 74 -19.59 -4.66 -2.70
CA ILE A 74 -19.90 -3.94 -3.96
C ILE A 74 -21.04 -4.58 -4.74
N HIS A 75 -21.18 -5.90 -4.68
CA HIS A 75 -22.24 -6.64 -5.38
C HIS A 75 -23.64 -6.44 -4.79
N ASN A 76 -23.75 -5.79 -3.64
CA ASN A 76 -25.02 -5.42 -3.02
C ASN A 76 -25.56 -4.05 -3.50
N VAL A 77 -24.79 -3.33 -4.31
CA VAL A 77 -25.15 -2.02 -4.82
C VAL A 77 -26.15 -2.16 -5.97
N VAL A 78 -27.35 -1.59 -5.82
CA VAL A 78 -28.48 -1.82 -6.72
C VAL A 78 -28.52 -0.89 -7.93
N ASP A 79 -27.80 0.21 -7.91
CA ASP A 79 -27.79 1.29 -8.90
C ASP A 79 -26.52 1.31 -9.77
N MET A 80 -25.72 0.26 -9.71
CA MET A 80 -24.52 0.08 -10.54
C MET A 80 -24.70 -1.09 -11.51
N THR A 81 -24.11 -0.97 -12.70
CA THR A 81 -23.98 -2.09 -13.62
C THR A 81 -22.91 -3.08 -13.13
N GLU A 82 -23.01 -4.34 -13.56
CA GLU A 82 -22.02 -5.37 -13.23
C GLU A 82 -20.61 -4.96 -13.65
N GLN A 83 -20.46 -4.33 -14.82
CA GLN A 83 -19.17 -3.83 -15.31
C GLN A 83 -18.60 -2.75 -14.40
N GLU A 84 -19.42 -1.82 -13.93
CA GLU A 84 -18.98 -0.78 -12.98
C GLU A 84 -18.57 -1.41 -11.64
N MET A 85 -19.37 -2.33 -11.10
CA MET A 85 -19.06 -3.04 -9.86
C MET A 85 -17.71 -3.78 -9.97
N ASN A 86 -17.49 -4.51 -11.06
CA ASN A 86 -16.23 -5.24 -11.30
C ASN A 86 -15.04 -4.28 -11.41
N SER A 87 -15.19 -3.17 -12.13
CA SER A 87 -14.13 -2.17 -12.26
C SER A 87 -13.78 -1.52 -10.91
N TRP A 88 -14.76 -1.17 -10.10
CA TRP A 88 -14.51 -0.59 -8.78
C TRP A 88 -13.91 -1.59 -7.80
N ALA A 89 -14.35 -2.86 -7.88
CA ALA A 89 -13.73 -3.95 -7.12
C ALA A 89 -12.26 -4.15 -7.52
N ALA A 90 -11.96 -4.07 -8.81
CA ALA A 90 -10.61 -4.18 -9.35
C ALA A 90 -9.70 -3.03 -8.87
N GLU A 91 -10.19 -1.80 -8.86
CA GLU A 91 -9.46 -0.67 -8.27
C GLU A 91 -9.16 -0.91 -6.77
N ALA A 92 -10.14 -1.41 -6.01
CA ALA A 92 -9.94 -1.72 -4.60
C ALA A 92 -8.95 -2.87 -4.40
N LYS A 93 -8.98 -3.92 -5.22
CA LYS A 93 -7.98 -5.01 -5.21
C LYS A 93 -6.57 -4.46 -5.47
N PHE A 94 -6.43 -3.62 -6.50
CA PHE A 94 -5.14 -2.98 -6.78
C PHE A 94 -4.65 -2.13 -5.60
N LEU A 95 -5.49 -1.27 -5.03
CA LEU A 95 -5.12 -0.43 -3.88
C LEU A 95 -4.74 -1.28 -2.67
N LYS A 96 -5.46 -2.37 -2.41
CA LYS A 96 -5.11 -3.35 -1.36
C LYS A 96 -3.70 -3.91 -1.57
N ALA A 97 -3.38 -4.36 -2.78
CA ALA A 97 -2.05 -4.86 -3.13
C ALA A 97 -0.98 -3.77 -2.99
N TYR A 98 -1.27 -2.55 -3.42
CA TYR A 98 -0.35 -1.42 -3.33
C TYR A 98 -0.07 -1.03 -1.88
N TYR A 99 -1.06 -1.06 -1.00
CA TYR A 99 -0.86 -0.81 0.43
C TYR A 99 0.00 -1.89 1.10
N HIS A 100 -0.19 -3.16 0.73
CA HIS A 100 0.71 -4.23 1.16
C HIS A 100 2.13 -4.02 0.64
N PHE A 101 2.29 -3.59 -0.62
CA PHE A 101 3.59 -3.27 -1.18
C PHE A 101 4.29 -2.12 -0.43
N LEU A 102 3.57 -1.05 -0.12
CA LEU A 102 4.13 0.05 0.69
C LEU A 102 4.56 -0.43 2.07
N LEU A 103 3.71 -1.19 2.77
CA LEU A 103 4.06 -1.77 4.06
C LEU A 103 5.30 -2.68 3.94
N PHE A 104 5.35 -3.54 2.91
CA PHE A 104 6.49 -4.40 2.64
C PHE A 104 7.78 -3.60 2.41
N THR A 105 7.70 -2.50 1.66
CA THR A 105 8.87 -1.65 1.37
C THR A 105 9.48 -1.02 2.64
N TYR A 106 8.63 -0.65 3.61
CA TYR A 106 9.10 0.05 4.82
C TYR A 106 9.37 -0.87 6.02
N TYR A 107 8.72 -2.03 6.08
CA TYR A 107 8.75 -2.90 7.27
C TYR A 107 9.26 -4.31 6.97
N GLY A 108 9.66 -4.59 5.72
CA GLY A 108 10.06 -5.93 5.27
C GLY A 108 8.86 -6.88 5.24
N PRO A 109 9.04 -8.17 5.52
CA PRO A 109 7.95 -9.14 5.58
C PRO A 109 6.82 -8.68 6.50
N ILE A 110 5.59 -8.75 6.03
CA ILE A 110 4.39 -8.25 6.70
C ILE A 110 3.34 -9.35 6.85
N PRO A 111 2.36 -9.20 7.76
CA PRO A 111 1.15 -10.00 7.72
C PRO A 111 0.39 -9.77 6.41
N ILE A 112 -0.16 -10.82 5.82
CA ILE A 112 -1.08 -10.71 4.68
C ILE A 112 -2.50 -10.65 5.25
N VAL A 113 -3.25 -9.59 4.89
CA VAL A 113 -4.64 -9.38 5.30
C VAL A 113 -5.50 -9.37 4.04
N ASP A 114 -5.92 -10.56 3.62
CA ASP A 114 -6.70 -10.73 2.38
C ASP A 114 -8.18 -10.43 2.57
N GLU A 115 -8.72 -10.69 3.74
CA GLU A 115 -10.13 -10.47 4.09
C GLU A 115 -10.27 -9.84 5.47
N ASN A 116 -11.44 -9.28 5.76
CA ASN A 116 -11.73 -8.73 7.07
C ASN A 116 -12.11 -9.85 8.04
N LEU A 117 -11.47 -9.88 9.19
CA LEU A 117 -11.85 -10.78 10.26
C LEU A 117 -13.22 -10.37 10.84
N PRO A 118 -14.09 -11.35 11.19
CA PRO A 118 -15.34 -11.06 11.86
C PRO A 118 -15.10 -10.47 13.27
N ILE A 119 -16.06 -9.70 13.79
CA ILE A 119 -15.99 -9.15 15.16
C ILE A 119 -15.86 -10.24 16.21
N SER A 120 -16.34 -11.44 15.92
CA SER A 120 -16.25 -12.61 16.78
C SER A 120 -14.93 -13.37 16.69
N ALA A 121 -13.96 -12.88 15.90
CA ALA A 121 -12.67 -13.54 15.74
C ALA A 121 -11.96 -13.70 17.08
N SER A 122 -11.37 -14.86 17.30
CA SER A 122 -10.60 -15.17 18.50
C SER A 122 -9.26 -14.42 18.53
N ASP A 123 -8.66 -14.26 19.70
CA ASP A 123 -7.34 -13.65 19.88
C ASP A 123 -6.25 -14.29 19.01
N ASN A 124 -6.36 -15.58 18.74
CA ASN A 124 -5.40 -16.31 17.90
C ASN A 124 -5.55 -15.97 16.42
N GLU A 125 -6.77 -15.76 15.93
CA GLU A 125 -7.05 -15.35 14.55
C GLU A 125 -6.61 -13.91 14.30
N VAL A 126 -6.78 -13.03 15.27
CA VAL A 126 -6.36 -11.62 15.18
C VAL A 126 -4.83 -11.47 15.17
N ARG A 127 -4.09 -12.40 15.79
CA ARG A 127 -2.63 -12.38 15.84
C ARG A 127 -2.00 -13.00 14.60
N VAL A 128 -2.21 -12.36 13.44
CA VAL A 128 -1.64 -12.79 12.18
C VAL A 128 -0.11 -12.65 12.21
N LYS A 129 0.60 -13.73 11.91
CA LYS A 129 2.07 -13.73 11.82
C LYS A 129 2.53 -13.03 10.56
N ARG A 130 3.77 -12.52 10.57
CA ARG A 130 4.41 -12.03 9.35
C ARG A 130 4.62 -13.18 8.36
N SER A 131 4.37 -12.93 7.11
CA SER A 131 4.67 -13.85 6.00
C SER A 131 6.15 -13.79 5.64
N THR A 132 6.61 -14.72 4.81
CA THR A 132 7.96 -14.61 4.23
C THR A 132 8.02 -13.52 3.15
N VAL A 133 9.22 -13.17 2.71
CA VAL A 133 9.43 -12.25 1.56
C VAL A 133 8.71 -12.78 0.33
N ASP A 134 8.94 -14.06 -0.02
CA ASP A 134 8.34 -14.68 -1.21
C ASP A 134 6.82 -14.66 -1.13
N GLN A 135 6.24 -15.09 0.00
CA GLN A 135 4.79 -15.07 0.21
C GLN A 135 4.21 -13.65 0.09
N SER A 136 4.92 -12.64 0.60
CA SER A 136 4.47 -11.24 0.52
C SER A 136 4.50 -10.74 -0.93
N VAL A 137 5.57 -11.03 -1.66
CA VAL A 137 5.72 -10.64 -3.08
C VAL A 137 4.71 -11.37 -3.96
N ASP A 138 4.57 -12.68 -3.79
CA ASP A 138 3.62 -13.50 -4.56
C ASP A 138 2.19 -13.01 -4.36
N TYR A 139 1.78 -12.75 -3.11
CA TYR A 139 0.46 -12.20 -2.80
C TYR A 139 0.22 -10.85 -3.49
N ILE A 140 1.18 -9.92 -3.38
CA ILE A 140 1.05 -8.59 -3.99
C ILE A 140 0.93 -8.71 -5.51
N VAL A 141 1.80 -9.50 -6.14
CA VAL A 141 1.83 -9.69 -7.60
C VAL A 141 0.53 -10.35 -8.08
N GLN A 142 0.09 -11.43 -7.42
CA GLN A 142 -1.14 -12.12 -7.79
C GLN A 142 -2.36 -11.21 -7.64
N THR A 143 -2.46 -10.46 -6.54
CA THR A 143 -3.59 -9.53 -6.33
C THR A 143 -3.62 -8.42 -7.37
N ILE A 144 -2.46 -7.94 -7.85
CA ILE A 144 -2.39 -6.99 -8.98
C ILE A 144 -2.85 -7.66 -10.27
N ASP A 145 -2.45 -8.90 -10.55
CA ASP A 145 -2.86 -9.63 -11.76
C ASP A 145 -4.37 -9.85 -11.78
N ASP A 146 -4.96 -10.23 -10.66
CA ASP A 146 -6.40 -10.40 -10.51
C ASP A 146 -7.16 -9.07 -10.71
N ALA A 147 -6.57 -7.95 -10.29
CA ALA A 147 -7.14 -6.63 -10.52
C ALA A 147 -7.09 -6.22 -12.00
N ILE A 148 -6.00 -6.51 -12.71
CA ILE A 148 -5.80 -6.13 -14.11
C ILE A 148 -6.91 -6.65 -15.02
N ILE A 149 -7.55 -7.76 -14.68
CA ILE A 149 -8.59 -8.40 -15.51
C ILE A 149 -9.77 -7.44 -15.75
N ASP A 150 -10.23 -6.74 -14.71
CA ASP A 150 -11.42 -5.90 -14.74
C ASP A 150 -11.10 -4.40 -14.76
N LEU A 151 -9.82 -4.01 -14.70
CA LEU A 151 -9.40 -2.62 -14.85
C LEU A 151 -9.51 -2.16 -16.30
N PRO A 152 -9.88 -0.87 -16.56
CA PRO A 152 -9.84 -0.31 -17.91
C PRO A 152 -8.41 -0.35 -18.45
N VAL A 153 -8.26 -0.59 -19.75
CA VAL A 153 -6.94 -0.62 -20.41
C VAL A 153 -6.19 0.69 -20.18
N ARG A 154 -6.91 1.80 -20.31
CA ARG A 154 -6.43 3.15 -20.01
C ARG A 154 -7.61 4.04 -19.66
N GLU A 155 -7.47 4.82 -18.59
CA GLU A 155 -8.47 5.84 -18.27
C GLU A 155 -8.25 7.08 -19.14
N LEU A 156 -9.26 7.42 -19.92
CA LEU A 156 -9.23 8.57 -20.87
C LEU A 156 -10.21 9.68 -20.49
N SER A 157 -11.10 9.42 -19.54
CA SER A 157 -12.03 10.43 -19.05
C SER A 157 -11.29 11.54 -18.30
N SER A 158 -11.53 12.78 -18.68
CA SER A 158 -10.93 13.93 -17.99
C SER A 158 -11.37 14.05 -16.52
N ASN A 159 -12.53 13.50 -16.18
CA ASN A 159 -13.08 13.54 -14.82
C ASN A 159 -12.51 12.44 -13.93
N ASP A 160 -11.98 11.37 -14.54
CA ASP A 160 -11.45 10.18 -13.85
C ASP A 160 -9.93 10.06 -13.95
N LEU A 161 -9.26 11.12 -14.39
CA LEU A 161 -7.80 11.15 -14.42
C LEU A 161 -7.22 10.89 -13.04
N GLY A 162 -6.31 9.92 -12.97
CA GLY A 162 -5.69 9.47 -11.72
C GLY A 162 -6.35 8.25 -11.08
N ARG A 163 -7.49 7.78 -11.58
CA ARG A 163 -8.00 6.46 -11.22
C ARG A 163 -7.10 5.36 -11.81
N ILE A 164 -7.13 4.21 -11.17
CA ILE A 164 -6.26 3.09 -11.54
C ILE A 164 -6.73 2.46 -12.86
N ASP A 165 -5.79 2.28 -13.77
CA ASP A 165 -5.93 1.56 -15.02
C ASP A 165 -4.88 0.45 -15.16
N GLN A 166 -4.97 -0.35 -16.23
CA GLN A 166 -4.00 -1.44 -16.46
C GLN A 166 -2.56 -0.94 -16.64
N VAL A 167 -2.36 0.28 -17.17
CA VAL A 167 -1.02 0.84 -17.38
C VAL A 167 -0.37 1.12 -16.02
N ILE A 168 -1.12 1.75 -15.12
CA ILE A 168 -0.68 2.03 -13.74
C ILE A 168 -0.42 0.70 -13.01
N ALA A 169 -1.34 -0.25 -13.08
CA ALA A 169 -1.22 -1.53 -12.40
C ALA A 169 0.02 -2.32 -12.86
N LYS A 170 0.25 -2.43 -14.17
CA LYS A 170 1.44 -3.09 -14.75
C LYS A 170 2.74 -2.38 -14.38
N SER A 171 2.74 -1.04 -14.33
CA SER A 171 3.89 -0.25 -13.92
C SER A 171 4.26 -0.50 -12.46
N ILE A 172 3.28 -0.53 -11.57
CA ILE A 172 3.51 -0.87 -10.15
C ILE A 172 3.96 -2.32 -9.99
N LYS A 173 3.34 -3.27 -10.70
CA LYS A 173 3.79 -4.67 -10.69
C LYS A 173 5.26 -4.80 -11.09
N SER A 174 5.69 -4.12 -12.14
CA SER A 174 7.09 -4.09 -12.56
C SER A 174 8.00 -3.57 -11.44
N ARG A 175 7.57 -2.52 -10.74
CA ARG A 175 8.31 -1.95 -9.60
C ARG A 175 8.40 -2.93 -8.42
N VAL A 176 7.33 -3.66 -8.11
CA VAL A 176 7.31 -4.71 -7.08
C VAL A 176 8.35 -5.78 -7.38
N LEU A 177 8.34 -6.31 -8.61
CA LEU A 177 9.27 -7.35 -9.04
C LEU A 177 10.74 -6.87 -9.03
N LEU A 178 10.98 -5.64 -9.48
CA LEU A 178 12.32 -5.05 -9.46
C LEU A 178 12.82 -4.86 -8.02
N TYR A 179 11.94 -4.43 -7.11
CA TYR A 179 12.27 -4.27 -5.70
C TYR A 179 12.60 -5.61 -5.03
N ALA A 180 11.80 -6.65 -5.30
CA ALA A 180 12.04 -8.00 -4.82
C ALA A 180 13.34 -8.61 -5.35
N ALA A 181 13.73 -8.28 -6.60
CA ALA A 181 14.97 -8.72 -7.22
C ALA A 181 16.23 -7.97 -6.72
N SER A 182 16.04 -6.95 -5.86
CA SER A 182 17.16 -6.16 -5.35
C SER A 182 18.10 -6.96 -4.43
N PRO A 183 19.37 -6.56 -4.28
CA PRO A 183 20.30 -7.24 -3.36
C PRO A 183 19.86 -7.24 -1.90
N LEU A 184 18.88 -6.42 -1.52
CA LEU A 184 18.30 -6.42 -0.18
C LEU A 184 17.65 -7.77 0.15
N PHE A 185 16.97 -8.37 -0.83
CA PHE A 185 16.27 -9.65 -0.66
C PHE A 185 16.96 -10.77 -1.42
N ASN A 186 17.38 -10.55 -2.66
CA ASN A 186 17.97 -11.59 -3.51
C ASN A 186 19.38 -11.95 -3.03
N GLY A 187 19.50 -13.16 -2.49
CA GLY A 187 20.75 -13.67 -1.94
C GLY A 187 21.03 -13.25 -0.50
N ASN A 188 20.12 -12.59 0.16
CA ASN A 188 20.24 -12.22 1.58
C ASN A 188 19.54 -13.26 2.46
N SER A 189 20.31 -14.15 3.06
CA SER A 189 19.80 -15.25 3.90
C SER A 189 19.14 -14.80 5.22
N GLU A 190 19.29 -13.53 5.61
CA GLU A 190 18.66 -12.99 6.82
C GLU A 190 17.19 -12.58 6.57
N MET A 191 16.75 -12.54 5.32
CA MET A 191 15.40 -12.09 4.93
C MET A 191 14.44 -13.23 4.52
N TYR A 192 14.94 -14.47 4.47
CA TYR A 192 14.14 -15.66 4.10
C TYR A 192 13.76 -16.51 5.31
#